data_c1661d484c1e45176910a265cdbfb4c7
#
_entry.id   c1661d484c1e45176910a265cdbfb4c7
#
_cell.length_a   1.000
_cell.length_b   1.000
_cell.length_c   1.000
_cell.angle_alpha   90.00
_cell.angle_beta   90.00
_cell.angle_gamma   90.00
#
_symmetry.space_group_name_H-M   'P 1'
#
loop_
_entity.id
_entity.type
_entity.pdbx_description
1 polymer ?
#
loop_
_entity_poly.entity_id
_entity_poly.type
_entity_poly.pdbx_seq_one_letter_code
_entity_poly.pdbx_strand_id
1 'polypeptide(L)'
;NAIAAPSVAFHMDGIFIASPFALQTDFIDVDRIEVIRGPQGTLFGQNSTGGAINVISKKPSMEEYLGKSDITFGNYGLTKFRSSNNIPLADNVASRISFAITERDGFSDNVFTGQDLDDASSVSLRGDFLLDLDENSSLRFFGQFFEIDRNGSAMRGIDDPTPSIRKLSQDTISKHELTSSIFAVIYESDLGFASLKAMASIQEDDILVVRDNDRHNYGDFVKSIPGLPPVAEVCIAIFPQPDECKYARYQRAEFNPETSVVDTTTFEINLISNEPILNGKLDWTIGAFYMEHEIENTIRGYRDNDLTGQLRYLCGESFANSAYCYTHDYGIPGRFDVFGADWDFVTDALPTRESYSFYGQGTYSVSDDFRLVAGMRYSEDTF
;
A
#
# COMPACT_ATOMS: atom_id res chain seq x y z
N ASN A 1 -4.94 5.11 0.57
CA ASN A 1 -4.76 6.40 1.22
C ASN A 1 -3.51 6.32 2.10
N ALA A 2 -2.36 6.77 1.57
CA ALA A 2 -1.04 6.71 2.24
C ALA A 2 -1.01 7.46 3.61
N ILE A 3 -1.96 8.37 3.81
CA ILE A 3 -2.02 9.27 4.98
C ILE A 3 -2.76 8.62 6.17
N ALA A 4 -3.53 7.54 5.95
CA ALA A 4 -4.33 6.93 7.01
C ALA A 4 -3.51 5.90 7.80
N ALA A 5 -3.17 6.21 9.04
CA ALA A 5 -2.50 5.28 9.94
C ALA A 5 -3.42 4.09 10.30
N PRO A 6 -2.98 2.83 10.13
CA PRO A 6 -3.75 1.67 10.54
C PRO A 6 -3.87 1.59 12.07
N SER A 7 -4.90 0.91 12.57
CA SER A 7 -5.07 0.68 14.02
C SER A 7 -4.33 -0.57 14.54
N VAL A 8 -3.76 -1.37 13.65
CA VAL A 8 -2.95 -2.55 13.95
C VAL A 8 -1.54 -2.29 13.47
N ALA A 9 -0.58 -2.33 14.38
CA ALA A 9 0.84 -2.19 14.06
C ALA A 9 1.34 -3.41 13.29
N PHE A 10 2.16 -3.18 12.27
CA PHE A 10 2.77 -4.26 11.52
C PHE A 10 4.29 -4.22 11.65
N HIS A 11 4.88 -5.39 11.88
CA HIS A 11 6.33 -5.55 12.02
C HIS A 11 6.82 -6.71 11.15
N MET A 12 8.03 -6.59 10.64
CA MET A 12 8.77 -7.65 9.97
C MET A 12 10.10 -7.86 10.70
N ASP A 13 10.30 -9.05 11.24
CA ASP A 13 11.48 -9.38 12.07
C ASP A 13 11.69 -8.41 13.26
N GLY A 14 10.61 -7.78 13.72
CA GLY A 14 10.62 -6.75 14.76
C GLY A 14 10.77 -5.32 14.24
N ILE A 15 11.13 -5.11 12.98
CA ILE A 15 11.18 -3.78 12.35
C ILE A 15 9.76 -3.28 12.11
N PHE A 16 9.45 -2.08 12.57
CA PHE A 16 8.16 -1.45 12.33
C PHE A 16 8.00 -1.08 10.85
N ILE A 17 6.89 -1.47 10.25
CA ILE A 17 6.52 -1.14 8.86
C ILE A 17 5.46 -0.06 8.89
N ALA A 18 5.83 1.14 8.50
CA ALA A 18 4.96 2.31 8.56
C ALA A 18 3.97 2.36 7.39
N SER A 19 4.42 1.96 6.20
CA SER A 19 3.63 2.02 4.97
C SER A 19 2.66 0.84 4.86
N PRO A 20 1.36 1.08 4.66
CA PRO A 20 0.40 0.01 4.40
C PRO A 20 0.62 -0.67 3.04
N PHE A 21 1.35 -0.05 2.12
CA PHE A 21 1.64 -0.59 0.80
C PHE A 21 2.65 -1.73 0.87
N ALA A 22 3.65 -1.64 1.75
CA ALA A 22 4.60 -2.71 2.01
C ALA A 22 3.93 -4.02 2.47
N LEU A 23 2.67 -3.97 2.92
CA LEU A 23 1.88 -5.15 3.31
C LEU A 23 1.34 -5.95 2.13
N GLN A 24 1.41 -5.42 0.91
CA GLN A 24 1.00 -6.13 -0.30
C GLN A 24 2.04 -7.16 -0.77
N THR A 25 3.19 -7.22 -0.10
CA THR A 25 4.29 -8.14 -0.43
C THR A 25 3.87 -9.61 -0.36
N ASP A 26 4.43 -10.43 -1.22
CA ASP A 26 4.45 -11.87 -1.01
C ASP A 26 5.34 -12.18 0.20
N PHE A 27 4.75 -12.64 1.30
CA PHE A 27 5.52 -13.08 2.46
C PHE A 27 6.25 -14.38 2.12
N ILE A 28 7.48 -14.24 1.64
CA ILE A 28 8.33 -15.38 1.28
C ILE A 28 9.13 -15.84 2.49
N ASP A 29 9.30 -17.16 2.61
CA ASP A 29 10.19 -17.79 3.59
C ASP A 29 9.88 -17.43 5.05
N VAL A 30 8.59 -17.36 5.37
CA VAL A 30 8.09 -17.08 6.72
C VAL A 30 8.36 -18.28 7.63
N ASP A 31 8.88 -18.02 8.83
CA ASP A 31 8.96 -19.00 9.93
C ASP A 31 7.62 -19.06 10.66
N ARG A 32 7.13 -17.91 11.12
CA ARG A 32 5.85 -17.78 11.82
C ARG A 32 5.28 -16.37 11.74
N ILE A 33 3.99 -16.27 12.04
CA ILE A 33 3.29 -14.98 12.19
C ILE A 33 2.75 -14.91 13.61
N GLU A 34 3.11 -13.83 14.31
CA GLU A 34 2.67 -13.55 15.66
C GLU A 34 1.55 -12.51 15.62
N VAL A 35 0.39 -12.83 16.18
CA VAL A 35 -0.77 -11.92 16.23
C VAL A 35 -1.10 -11.62 17.68
N ILE A 36 -0.90 -10.37 18.07
CA ILE A 36 -1.11 -9.89 19.43
C ILE A 36 -2.38 -9.04 19.42
N ARG A 37 -3.38 -9.46 20.16
CA ARG A 37 -4.70 -8.82 20.20
C ARG A 37 -4.81 -7.83 21.35
N GLY A 38 -5.51 -6.74 21.10
CA GLY A 38 -5.73 -5.66 22.07
C GLY A 38 -4.60 -4.62 22.06
N PRO A 39 -4.76 -3.53 22.83
CA PRO A 39 -3.81 -2.42 22.83
C PRO A 39 -2.40 -2.84 23.25
N GLN A 40 -1.42 -2.55 22.41
CA GLN A 40 -0.01 -2.91 22.60
C GLN A 40 0.93 -1.68 22.54
N GLY A 41 0.40 -0.50 22.86
CA GLY A 41 1.10 0.77 22.71
C GLY A 41 2.44 0.88 23.46
N THR A 42 2.64 0.12 24.52
CA THR A 42 3.88 0.15 25.30
C THR A 42 5.05 -0.43 24.51
N LEU A 43 4.96 -1.66 24.05
CA LEU A 43 6.06 -2.37 23.38
C LEU A 43 6.07 -2.20 21.87
N PHE A 44 4.87 -2.24 21.24
CA PHE A 44 4.74 -2.15 19.78
C PHE A 44 4.49 -0.73 19.27
N GLY A 45 4.32 0.21 20.18
CA GLY A 45 4.30 1.65 19.87
C GLY A 45 3.10 2.10 19.08
N GLN A 46 3.38 2.84 18.01
CA GLN A 46 2.38 3.49 17.18
C GLN A 46 1.45 2.48 16.50
N ASN A 47 0.24 2.95 16.17
CA ASN A 47 -0.74 2.18 15.40
C ASN A 47 -1.17 0.84 16.03
N SER A 48 -0.89 0.62 17.31
CA SER A 48 -1.13 -0.65 18.02
C SER A 48 -2.35 -0.63 18.97
N THR A 49 -3.33 0.22 18.68
CA THR A 49 -4.58 0.32 19.48
C THR A 49 -5.47 -0.91 19.35
N GLY A 50 -5.48 -1.54 18.17
CA GLY A 50 -6.20 -2.80 17.91
C GLY A 50 -5.36 -4.04 18.16
N GLY A 51 -4.03 -3.91 18.14
CA GLY A 51 -3.08 -5.00 18.28
C GLY A 51 -1.82 -4.81 17.46
N ALA A 52 -1.04 -5.89 17.33
CA ALA A 52 0.14 -5.94 16.48
C ALA A 52 0.25 -7.26 15.72
N ILE A 53 0.81 -7.22 14.54
CA ILE A 53 1.17 -8.39 13.74
C ILE A 53 2.68 -8.32 13.50
N ASN A 54 3.40 -9.39 13.81
CA ASN A 54 4.81 -9.50 13.55
C ASN A 54 5.07 -10.73 12.67
N VAL A 55 5.57 -10.52 11.46
CA VAL A 55 5.97 -11.58 10.54
C VAL A 55 7.44 -11.88 10.77
N ILE A 56 7.74 -13.09 11.21
CA ILE A 56 9.11 -13.54 11.46
C ILE A 56 9.55 -14.40 10.28
N SER A 57 10.61 -13.98 9.62
CA SER A 57 11.24 -14.75 8.55
C SER A 57 12.23 -15.78 9.11
N LYS A 58 12.51 -16.82 8.32
CA LYS A 58 13.55 -17.78 8.68
C LYS A 58 14.92 -17.12 8.64
N LYS A 59 15.64 -17.19 9.76
CA LYS A 59 17.02 -16.69 9.86
C LYS A 59 17.96 -17.60 9.07
N PRO A 60 19.08 -17.07 8.53
CA PRO A 60 20.20 -17.90 8.06
C PRO A 60 20.73 -18.82 9.17
N SER A 61 21.18 -20.00 8.78
CA SER A 61 21.80 -20.99 9.69
C SER A 61 23.15 -21.44 9.18
N MET A 62 24.14 -21.55 10.08
CA MET A 62 25.47 -22.04 9.78
C MET A 62 25.56 -23.58 9.67
N GLU A 63 24.49 -24.30 9.99
CA GLU A 63 24.52 -25.77 10.12
C GLU A 63 24.71 -26.44 8.77
N GLU A 64 23.79 -26.25 7.83
CA GLU A 64 23.82 -26.96 6.55
C GLU A 64 23.16 -26.17 5.42
N TYR A 65 23.50 -26.52 4.20
CA TYR A 65 22.78 -26.06 3.02
C TYR A 65 21.38 -26.67 2.97
N LEU A 66 20.36 -25.83 2.92
CA LEU A 66 18.95 -26.24 2.79
C LEU A 66 18.29 -25.43 1.68
N GLY A 67 17.89 -26.12 0.62
CA GLY A 67 17.14 -25.52 -0.48
C GLY A 67 15.72 -26.07 -0.53
N LYS A 68 14.75 -25.18 -0.76
CA LYS A 68 13.36 -25.55 -1.04
C LYS A 68 12.85 -24.73 -2.21
N SER A 69 12.23 -25.40 -3.17
CA SER A 69 11.54 -24.72 -4.27
C SER A 69 10.18 -25.36 -4.50
N ASP A 70 9.21 -24.56 -4.86
CA ASP A 70 7.88 -25.01 -5.25
C ASP A 70 7.38 -24.26 -6.48
N ILE A 71 6.60 -24.96 -7.29
CA ILE A 71 5.89 -24.38 -8.41
C ILE A 71 4.40 -24.70 -8.29
N THR A 72 3.57 -23.71 -8.52
CA THR A 72 2.11 -23.86 -8.47
C THR A 72 1.51 -23.45 -9.80
N PHE A 73 0.60 -24.27 -10.31
CA PHE A 73 -0.23 -23.96 -11.48
C PHE A 73 -1.70 -23.91 -11.06
N GLY A 74 -2.46 -23.01 -11.64
CA GLY A 74 -3.87 -22.81 -11.29
C GLY A 74 -4.71 -22.25 -12.44
N ASN A 75 -5.94 -21.89 -12.12
CA ASN A 75 -6.86 -21.30 -13.07
C ASN A 75 -6.36 -19.92 -13.53
N TYR A 76 -6.80 -19.49 -14.70
CA TYR A 76 -6.41 -18.22 -15.33
C TYR A 76 -4.91 -18.14 -15.60
N GLY A 77 -4.30 -19.23 -16.06
CA GLY A 77 -2.87 -19.25 -16.35
C GLY A 77 -1.97 -19.08 -15.13
N LEU A 78 -2.50 -19.17 -13.89
CA LEU A 78 -1.70 -18.97 -12.69
C LEU A 78 -0.45 -19.82 -12.73
N THR A 79 0.68 -19.16 -12.65
CA THR A 79 2.00 -19.75 -12.43
C THR A 79 2.67 -19.03 -11.28
N LYS A 80 3.01 -19.77 -10.23
CA LYS A 80 3.76 -19.22 -9.09
C LYS A 80 4.99 -20.08 -8.84
N PHE A 81 6.16 -19.46 -8.80
CA PHE A 81 7.41 -20.10 -8.45
C PHE A 81 8.00 -19.47 -7.21
N ARG A 82 8.43 -20.28 -6.25
CA ARG A 82 9.13 -19.82 -5.05
C ARG A 82 10.34 -20.67 -4.80
N SER A 83 11.41 -20.04 -4.33
CA SER A 83 12.61 -20.72 -3.89
C SER A 83 13.23 -20.03 -2.68
N SER A 84 13.74 -20.83 -1.75
CA SER A 84 14.47 -20.35 -0.57
C SER A 84 15.66 -21.24 -0.33
N ASN A 85 16.84 -20.64 -0.15
CA ASN A 85 18.10 -21.33 -0.02
C ASN A 85 18.90 -20.78 1.18
N ASN A 86 19.20 -21.64 2.14
CA ASN A 86 20.13 -21.39 3.22
C ASN A 86 21.52 -21.82 2.82
N ILE A 87 22.49 -20.94 2.93
CA ILE A 87 23.85 -21.14 2.45
C ILE A 87 24.83 -20.80 3.59
N PRO A 88 25.35 -21.81 4.33
CA PRO A 88 26.48 -21.60 5.23
C PRO A 88 27.70 -21.16 4.42
N LEU A 89 28.32 -20.06 4.82
CA LEU A 89 29.49 -19.50 4.14
C LEU A 89 30.78 -19.75 4.89
N ALA A 90 30.71 -19.75 6.24
CA ALA A 90 31.79 -20.06 7.16
C ALA A 90 31.19 -20.53 8.49
N ASP A 91 32.04 -20.91 9.45
CA ASP A 91 31.60 -21.40 10.77
C ASP A 91 30.75 -20.35 11.53
N ASN A 92 30.94 -19.07 11.24
CA ASN A 92 30.26 -17.97 11.89
C ASN A 92 29.49 -17.05 10.91
N VAL A 93 29.31 -17.48 9.65
CA VAL A 93 28.65 -16.68 8.62
C VAL A 93 27.69 -17.56 7.80
N ALA A 94 26.46 -17.11 7.70
CA ALA A 94 25.48 -17.73 6.81
C ALA A 94 24.69 -16.67 6.02
N SER A 95 24.20 -17.08 4.88
CA SER A 95 23.24 -16.28 4.10
C SER A 95 22.00 -17.10 3.78
N ARG A 96 20.91 -16.40 3.51
CA ARG A 96 19.66 -16.97 3.07
C ARG A 96 19.07 -16.12 1.96
N ILE A 97 18.78 -16.75 0.81
CA ILE A 97 18.24 -16.05 -0.36
C ILE A 97 16.92 -16.70 -0.71
N SER A 98 15.89 -15.87 -0.85
CA SER A 98 14.55 -16.31 -1.18
C SER A 98 13.97 -15.43 -2.27
N PHE A 99 13.24 -16.03 -3.21
CA PHE A 99 12.54 -15.30 -4.24
C PHE A 99 11.21 -15.94 -4.59
N ALA A 100 10.28 -15.15 -5.10
CA ALA A 100 9.00 -15.59 -5.64
C ALA A 100 8.64 -14.79 -6.88
N ILE A 101 8.01 -15.46 -7.83
CA ILE A 101 7.40 -14.84 -9.01
C ILE A 101 5.98 -15.37 -9.11
N THR A 102 5.02 -14.50 -9.32
CA THR A 102 3.60 -14.85 -9.50
C THR A 102 3.08 -14.17 -10.75
N GLU A 103 2.49 -14.97 -11.63
CA GLU A 103 1.81 -14.53 -12.84
C GLU A 103 0.44 -15.19 -12.92
N ARG A 104 -0.59 -14.40 -13.24
CA ARG A 104 -1.95 -14.89 -13.46
C ARG A 104 -2.72 -13.91 -14.33
N ASP A 105 -3.40 -14.44 -15.36
CA ASP A 105 -4.30 -13.66 -16.20
C ASP A 105 -5.46 -13.08 -15.38
N GLY A 106 -6.03 -11.96 -15.83
CA GLY A 106 -7.23 -11.39 -15.24
C GLY A 106 -8.43 -12.32 -15.35
N PHE A 107 -9.38 -12.14 -14.45
CA PHE A 107 -10.65 -12.90 -14.48
C PHE A 107 -11.87 -11.98 -14.61
N SER A 108 -11.64 -10.70 -14.80
CA SER A 108 -12.66 -9.69 -15.06
C SER A 108 -12.29 -8.92 -16.32
N ASP A 109 -13.26 -8.69 -17.19
CA ASP A 109 -13.05 -8.05 -18.50
C ASP A 109 -13.62 -6.64 -18.50
N ASN A 110 -12.83 -5.64 -18.84
CA ASN A 110 -13.32 -4.34 -19.25
C ASN A 110 -13.67 -4.39 -20.74
N VAL A 111 -14.98 -4.50 -21.05
CA VAL A 111 -15.44 -4.68 -22.42
C VAL A 111 -15.28 -3.43 -23.30
N PHE A 112 -15.01 -2.28 -22.72
CA PHE A 112 -14.77 -1.03 -23.44
C PHE A 112 -13.32 -0.88 -23.88
N THR A 113 -12.38 -1.02 -22.93
CA THR A 113 -10.93 -0.91 -23.20
C THR A 113 -10.32 -2.21 -23.73
N GLY A 114 -10.99 -3.35 -23.52
CA GLY A 114 -10.46 -4.68 -23.84
C GLY A 114 -9.42 -5.17 -22.84
N GLN A 115 -9.33 -4.54 -21.68
CA GLN A 115 -8.36 -4.84 -20.64
C GLN A 115 -8.87 -5.96 -19.73
N ASP A 116 -8.02 -6.95 -19.45
CA ASP A 116 -8.25 -7.93 -18.40
C ASP A 116 -7.88 -7.30 -17.05
N LEU A 117 -8.76 -7.39 -16.08
CA LEU A 117 -8.59 -6.85 -14.73
C LEU A 117 -8.57 -7.98 -13.69
N ASP A 118 -8.17 -7.65 -12.47
CA ASP A 118 -7.94 -8.63 -11.39
C ASP A 118 -6.84 -9.65 -11.74
N ASP A 119 -5.93 -9.30 -12.60
CA ASP A 119 -4.69 -10.04 -12.88
C ASP A 119 -3.73 -10.02 -11.68
N ALA A 120 -2.69 -10.79 -11.74
CA ALA A 120 -1.61 -10.73 -10.77
C ALA A 120 -0.27 -10.91 -11.47
N SER A 121 0.60 -9.94 -11.28
CA SER A 121 2.01 -10.01 -11.66
C SER A 121 2.83 -9.44 -10.51
N SER A 122 3.74 -10.24 -9.95
CA SER A 122 4.60 -9.81 -8.85
C SER A 122 5.92 -10.56 -8.82
N VAL A 123 6.94 -9.84 -8.35
CA VAL A 123 8.28 -10.38 -8.08
C VAL A 123 8.66 -10.00 -6.66
N SER A 124 9.18 -10.98 -5.90
CA SER A 124 9.71 -10.77 -4.55
C SER A 124 11.10 -11.35 -4.46
N LEU A 125 12.02 -10.60 -3.88
CA LEU A 125 13.39 -11.03 -3.59
C LEU A 125 13.74 -10.66 -2.16
N ARG A 126 14.33 -11.60 -1.42
CA ARG A 126 14.88 -11.36 -0.09
C ARG A 126 16.27 -11.96 0.04
N GLY A 127 17.20 -11.15 0.47
CA GLY A 127 18.53 -11.56 0.90
C GLY A 127 18.71 -11.34 2.39
N ASP A 128 19.26 -12.30 3.09
CA ASP A 128 19.50 -12.27 4.53
C ASP A 128 20.91 -12.77 4.82
N PHE A 129 21.65 -12.09 5.67
CA PHE A 129 23.02 -12.40 6.00
C PHE A 129 23.19 -12.30 7.51
N LEU A 130 23.69 -13.37 8.12
CA LEU A 130 23.95 -13.48 9.55
C LEU A 130 25.43 -13.69 9.80
N LEU A 131 26.00 -12.89 10.69
CA LEU A 131 27.37 -12.95 11.16
C LEU A 131 27.36 -13.08 12.68
N ASP A 132 27.85 -14.17 13.22
CA ASP A 132 28.17 -14.31 14.63
C ASP A 132 29.52 -13.64 14.89
N LEU A 133 29.50 -12.56 15.67
CA LEU A 133 30.69 -11.79 16.02
C LEU A 133 31.53 -12.51 17.08
N ASP A 134 30.82 -13.09 18.04
CA ASP A 134 31.35 -13.93 19.12
C ASP A 134 30.25 -14.87 19.64
N GLU A 135 30.52 -15.59 20.75
CA GLU A 135 29.56 -16.53 21.36
C GLU A 135 28.27 -15.85 21.87
N ASN A 136 28.29 -14.54 22.11
CA ASN A 136 27.22 -13.80 22.74
C ASN A 136 26.63 -12.72 21.83
N SER A 137 27.19 -12.47 20.66
CA SER A 137 26.75 -11.37 19.82
C SER A 137 26.68 -11.74 18.34
N SER A 138 25.66 -11.23 17.66
CA SER A 138 25.44 -11.43 16.25
C SER A 138 24.99 -10.15 15.56
N LEU A 139 25.26 -10.08 14.27
CA LEU A 139 24.86 -9.02 13.38
C LEU A 139 24.13 -9.62 12.18
N ARG A 140 22.91 -9.19 11.94
CA ARG A 140 22.08 -9.63 10.82
C ARG A 140 21.76 -8.45 9.92
N PHE A 141 21.95 -8.65 8.61
CA PHE A 141 21.54 -7.71 7.57
C PHE A 141 20.49 -8.38 6.71
N PHE A 142 19.41 -7.71 6.41
CA PHE A 142 18.52 -8.20 5.38
C PHE A 142 18.06 -7.08 4.45
N GLY A 143 17.83 -7.45 3.20
CA GLY A 143 17.19 -6.63 2.20
C GLY A 143 16.03 -7.40 1.59
N GLN A 144 14.89 -6.74 1.40
CA GLN A 144 13.75 -7.27 0.68
C GLN A 144 13.31 -6.27 -0.37
N PHE A 145 13.06 -6.78 -1.56
CA PHE A 145 12.51 -6.07 -2.69
C PHE A 145 11.23 -6.75 -3.13
N PHE A 146 10.24 -5.95 -3.48
CA PHE A 146 8.95 -6.42 -3.96
C PHE A 146 8.43 -5.50 -5.04
N GLU A 147 7.91 -6.08 -6.13
CA GLU A 147 7.33 -5.34 -7.24
C GLU A 147 5.99 -5.96 -7.65
N ILE A 148 5.01 -5.11 -7.89
CA ILE A 148 3.74 -5.41 -8.55
C ILE A 148 3.66 -4.57 -9.82
N ASP A 149 3.28 -5.20 -10.94
CA ASP A 149 2.85 -4.52 -12.17
C ASP A 149 1.64 -5.25 -12.73
N ARG A 150 0.45 -4.67 -12.54
CA ARG A 150 -0.83 -5.29 -12.92
C ARG A 150 -1.83 -4.26 -13.41
N ASN A 151 -2.87 -4.73 -14.08
CA ASN A 151 -3.94 -3.88 -14.62
C ASN A 151 -4.90 -3.33 -13.54
N GLY A 152 -4.78 -3.77 -12.30
CA GLY A 152 -5.60 -3.31 -11.19
C GLY A 152 -6.90 -4.09 -11.01
N SER A 153 -7.70 -3.65 -10.05
CA SER A 153 -8.90 -4.35 -9.62
C SER A 153 -10.14 -3.89 -10.39
N ALA A 154 -10.99 -4.83 -10.76
CA ALA A 154 -12.28 -4.57 -11.37
C ALA A 154 -13.25 -3.96 -10.34
N MET A 155 -13.44 -2.66 -10.38
CA MET A 155 -14.35 -1.91 -9.51
C MET A 155 -15.59 -1.52 -10.28
N ARG A 156 -16.59 -2.42 -10.34
CA ARG A 156 -17.82 -2.24 -11.09
C ARG A 156 -18.77 -1.26 -10.41
N GLY A 157 -19.37 -0.33 -11.19
CA GLY A 157 -20.49 0.49 -10.77
C GLY A 157 -21.74 -0.36 -10.51
N ILE A 158 -22.62 0.09 -9.62
CA ILE A 158 -23.87 -0.63 -9.28
C ILE A 158 -24.87 -0.67 -10.45
N ASP A 159 -24.78 0.31 -11.32
CA ASP A 159 -25.61 0.54 -12.50
C ASP A 159 -24.90 0.21 -13.81
N ASP A 160 -23.75 -0.44 -13.76
CA ASP A 160 -23.02 -0.92 -14.94
C ASP A 160 -23.90 -1.87 -15.77
N PRO A 161 -24.13 -1.58 -17.07
CA PRO A 161 -25.11 -2.29 -17.90
C PRO A 161 -24.64 -3.68 -18.35
N THR A 162 -23.40 -4.06 -18.07
CA THR A 162 -22.88 -5.36 -18.52
C THR A 162 -23.60 -6.52 -17.83
N PRO A 163 -23.88 -7.64 -18.56
CA PRO A 163 -24.73 -8.71 -18.03
C PRO A 163 -24.05 -9.61 -17.00
N SER A 164 -22.75 -9.50 -16.80
CA SER A 164 -21.96 -10.37 -15.92
C SER A 164 -21.25 -9.58 -14.85
N ILE A 165 -21.19 -10.12 -13.62
CA ILE A 165 -20.45 -9.51 -12.51
C ILE A 165 -18.94 -9.44 -12.76
N ARG A 166 -18.42 -10.22 -13.74
CA ARG A 166 -17.01 -10.21 -14.16
C ARG A 166 -16.78 -9.39 -15.41
N LYS A 167 -17.78 -8.64 -15.85
CA LYS A 167 -17.64 -7.71 -16.95
C LYS A 167 -18.02 -6.33 -16.48
N LEU A 168 -17.29 -5.35 -16.95
CA LEU A 168 -17.56 -3.95 -16.68
C LEU A 168 -17.26 -3.13 -17.93
N SER A 169 -17.76 -1.92 -17.96
CA SER A 169 -17.59 -1.01 -19.07
C SER A 169 -17.10 0.33 -18.53
N GLN A 170 -15.79 0.52 -18.57
CA GLN A 170 -15.09 1.72 -18.07
C GLN A 170 -14.19 2.25 -19.17
N ASP A 171 -14.01 3.56 -19.23
CA ASP A 171 -13.23 4.20 -20.30
C ASP A 171 -11.77 4.50 -19.92
N THR A 172 -11.41 4.30 -18.66
CA THR A 172 -10.04 4.46 -18.18
C THR A 172 -9.27 3.13 -18.26
N ILE A 173 -8.03 3.18 -18.77
CA ILE A 173 -7.09 2.07 -18.70
C ILE A 173 -6.50 2.04 -17.28
N SER A 174 -6.91 1.04 -16.52
CA SER A 174 -6.48 0.87 -15.13
C SER A 174 -5.06 0.31 -15.04
N LYS A 175 -4.31 0.75 -14.04
CA LYS A 175 -2.95 0.27 -13.75
C LYS A 175 -2.69 0.31 -12.25
N HIS A 176 -1.90 -0.65 -11.76
CA HIS A 176 -1.41 -0.67 -10.39
C HIS A 176 0.04 -1.14 -10.38
N GLU A 177 0.94 -0.21 -10.15
CA GLU A 177 2.36 -0.47 -9.94
C GLU A 177 2.70 -0.20 -8.49
N LEU A 178 3.54 -1.04 -7.92
CA LEU A 178 4.11 -0.86 -6.60
C LEU A 178 5.52 -1.43 -6.61
N THR A 179 6.48 -0.61 -6.23
CA THR A 179 7.82 -1.06 -5.85
C THR A 179 7.99 -0.81 -4.37
N SER A 180 8.44 -1.80 -3.62
CA SER A 180 8.70 -1.69 -2.19
C SER A 180 10.05 -2.28 -1.86
N SER A 181 10.85 -1.55 -1.12
CA SER A 181 12.14 -2.02 -0.64
C SER A 181 12.31 -1.77 0.86
N ILE A 182 12.97 -2.70 1.54
CA ILE A 182 13.39 -2.57 2.93
C ILE A 182 14.82 -3.09 3.08
N PHE A 183 15.67 -2.29 3.72
CA PHE A 183 16.98 -2.72 4.19
C PHE A 183 17.04 -2.53 5.70
N ALA A 184 17.51 -3.55 6.41
CA ALA A 184 17.60 -3.51 7.85
C ALA A 184 18.87 -4.15 8.38
N VAL A 185 19.30 -3.65 9.53
CA VAL A 185 20.40 -4.16 10.33
C VAL A 185 19.88 -4.45 11.72
N ILE A 186 20.15 -5.63 12.23
CA ILE A 186 19.77 -6.08 13.56
C ILE A 186 21.04 -6.55 14.28
N TYR A 187 21.38 -5.91 15.38
CA TYR A 187 22.40 -6.33 16.30
C TYR A 187 21.76 -6.94 17.54
N GLU A 188 22.14 -8.16 17.89
CA GLU A 188 21.70 -8.85 19.11
C GLU A 188 22.92 -9.23 19.94
N SER A 189 22.89 -8.98 21.26
CA SER A 189 23.98 -9.34 22.17
C SER A 189 23.45 -9.73 23.56
N ASP A 190 23.98 -10.80 24.10
CA ASP A 190 23.79 -11.19 25.50
C ASP A 190 24.84 -10.51 26.37
N LEU A 191 24.40 -9.56 27.20
CA LEU A 191 25.25 -8.83 28.15
C LEU A 191 25.39 -9.54 29.52
N GLY A 192 24.83 -10.76 29.63
CA GLY A 192 24.75 -11.52 30.87
C GLY A 192 23.51 -11.14 31.70
N PHE A 193 23.37 -9.91 32.11
CA PHE A 193 22.21 -9.43 32.89
C PHE A 193 21.01 -9.06 32.06
N ALA A 194 21.20 -8.77 30.77
CA ALA A 194 20.17 -8.40 29.81
C ALA A 194 20.59 -8.78 28.38
N SER A 195 19.60 -9.02 27.53
CA SER A 195 19.77 -9.12 26.09
C SER A 195 19.57 -7.73 25.47
N LEU A 196 20.55 -7.28 24.70
CA LEU A 196 20.49 -6.06 23.89
C LEU A 196 20.04 -6.41 22.49
N LYS A 197 19.05 -5.69 21.97
CA LYS A 197 18.68 -5.73 20.56
C LYS A 197 18.63 -4.31 20.03
N ALA A 198 19.45 -4.02 19.01
CA ALA A 198 19.44 -2.74 18.30
C ALA A 198 19.09 -2.96 16.84
N MET A 199 18.19 -2.15 16.31
CA MET A 199 17.65 -2.29 14.95
C MET A 199 17.68 -0.94 14.23
N ALA A 200 18.01 -0.98 12.95
CA ALA A 200 17.88 0.17 12.06
C ALA A 200 17.29 -0.29 10.72
N SER A 201 16.42 0.51 10.12
CA SER A 201 15.91 0.24 8.78
C SER A 201 15.72 1.49 7.96
N ILE A 202 15.80 1.31 6.64
CA ILE A 202 15.32 2.23 5.63
C ILE A 202 14.30 1.48 4.76
N GLN A 203 13.18 2.13 4.44
CA GLN A 203 12.09 1.57 3.67
C GLN A 203 11.68 2.61 2.64
N GLU A 204 11.41 2.15 1.42
CA GLU A 204 10.97 2.99 0.31
C GLU A 204 9.84 2.27 -0.44
N ASP A 205 8.72 2.95 -0.65
CA ASP A 205 7.61 2.47 -1.46
C ASP A 205 7.29 3.49 -2.54
N ASP A 206 7.25 3.06 -3.78
CA ASP A 206 6.84 3.84 -4.94
C ASP A 206 5.57 3.22 -5.54
N ILE A 207 4.51 4.01 -5.62
CA ILE A 207 3.18 3.54 -5.96
C ILE A 207 2.60 4.38 -7.09
N LEU A 208 2.08 3.71 -8.11
CA LEU A 208 1.23 4.28 -9.15
C LEU A 208 -0.09 3.54 -9.19
N VAL A 209 -1.19 4.26 -9.00
CA VAL A 209 -2.53 3.74 -9.17
C VAL A 209 -3.29 4.58 -10.19
N VAL A 210 -3.70 3.93 -11.26
CA VAL A 210 -4.62 4.48 -12.26
C VAL A 210 -5.90 3.67 -12.20
N ARG A 211 -7.01 4.32 -11.98
CA ARG A 211 -8.32 3.65 -11.89
C ARG A 211 -9.43 4.55 -12.40
N ASP A 212 -10.46 3.95 -12.91
CA ASP A 212 -11.69 4.62 -13.23
C ASP A 212 -12.45 4.95 -11.94
N ASN A 213 -12.48 6.22 -11.56
CA ASN A 213 -13.09 6.65 -10.30
C ASN A 213 -14.59 6.78 -10.39
N ASP A 214 -15.14 7.10 -11.56
CA ASP A 214 -16.58 7.17 -11.76
C ASP A 214 -17.19 5.81 -12.12
N ARG A 215 -16.35 4.83 -12.50
CA ARG A 215 -16.70 3.43 -12.76
C ARG A 215 -17.65 3.22 -13.92
N HIS A 216 -17.64 4.12 -14.87
CA HIS A 216 -18.54 4.10 -16.01
C HIS A 216 -17.80 4.33 -17.33
N ASN A 217 -18.28 3.68 -18.37
CA ASN A 217 -18.12 4.16 -19.72
C ASN A 217 -19.25 5.17 -19.98
N TYR A 218 -18.87 6.36 -20.26
CA TYR A 218 -19.77 7.50 -20.35
C TYR A 218 -20.93 7.33 -21.34
N GLY A 219 -20.71 6.66 -22.46
CA GLY A 219 -21.76 6.37 -23.43
C GLY A 219 -22.88 5.47 -22.89
N ASP A 220 -22.58 4.61 -21.95
CA ASP A 220 -23.55 3.69 -21.34
C ASP A 220 -24.23 4.29 -20.10
N PHE A 221 -23.56 5.13 -19.37
CA PHE A 221 -24.11 5.85 -18.21
C PHE A 221 -25.31 6.73 -18.60
N VAL A 222 -25.19 7.48 -19.69
CA VAL A 222 -26.28 8.34 -20.17
C VAL A 222 -27.54 7.55 -20.57
N LYS A 223 -27.35 6.34 -21.09
CA LYS A 223 -28.45 5.44 -21.42
C LYS A 223 -29.17 4.87 -20.19
N SER A 224 -28.46 4.82 -19.05
CA SER A 224 -28.95 4.21 -17.81
C SER A 224 -29.70 5.16 -16.90
N ILE A 225 -29.63 6.47 -17.10
CA ILE A 225 -30.37 7.45 -16.28
C ILE A 225 -31.82 7.50 -16.69
N PRO A 226 -32.79 7.02 -15.87
CA PRO A 226 -34.19 7.06 -16.20
C PRO A 226 -34.68 8.51 -16.38
N GLY A 227 -35.27 8.81 -17.54
CA GLY A 227 -35.88 10.10 -17.84
C GLY A 227 -34.94 11.14 -18.46
N LEU A 228 -33.67 10.83 -18.62
CA LEU A 228 -32.77 11.62 -19.47
C LEU A 228 -32.77 11.06 -20.90
N PRO A 229 -33.12 11.88 -21.90
CA PRO A 229 -32.97 11.46 -23.29
C PRO A 229 -31.47 11.28 -23.60
N PRO A 230 -31.12 10.38 -24.54
CA PRO A 230 -29.76 10.24 -25.01
C PRO A 230 -29.20 11.61 -25.43
N VAL A 231 -27.92 11.87 -25.11
CA VAL A 231 -27.28 13.17 -25.42
C VAL A 231 -27.41 13.52 -26.89
N ALA A 232 -27.32 12.52 -27.75
CA ALA A 232 -27.57 12.70 -29.19
C ALA A 232 -28.96 13.25 -29.50
N GLU A 233 -30.01 12.82 -28.79
CA GLU A 233 -31.35 13.32 -28.97
C GLU A 233 -31.54 14.76 -28.47
N VAL A 234 -30.91 15.09 -27.34
CA VAL A 234 -30.90 16.47 -26.81
C VAL A 234 -30.15 17.39 -27.76
N CYS A 235 -28.98 16.94 -28.23
CA CYS A 235 -28.18 17.66 -29.18
C CYS A 235 -28.93 17.91 -30.50
N ILE A 236 -29.57 16.88 -31.06
CA ILE A 236 -30.39 17.01 -32.31
C ILE A 236 -31.58 17.94 -32.11
N ALA A 237 -32.19 17.96 -30.93
CA ALA A 237 -33.26 18.87 -30.62
C ALA A 237 -32.84 20.35 -30.57
N ILE A 238 -31.60 20.61 -30.23
CA ILE A 238 -31.05 21.98 -30.13
C ILE A 238 -30.35 22.40 -31.41
N PHE A 239 -29.65 21.47 -32.05
CA PHE A 239 -28.87 21.71 -33.26
C PHE A 239 -29.43 20.91 -34.45
N PRO A 240 -29.86 21.56 -35.52
CA PRO A 240 -30.48 20.88 -36.64
C PRO A 240 -29.47 20.07 -37.54
N GLN A 241 -28.24 19.95 -37.16
CA GLN A 241 -27.21 19.22 -37.90
C GLN A 241 -26.86 17.88 -37.18
N PRO A 242 -27.43 16.73 -37.64
CA PRO A 242 -27.26 15.45 -36.95
C PRO A 242 -25.81 14.95 -36.85
N ASP A 243 -24.97 15.33 -37.79
CA ASP A 243 -23.54 14.89 -37.81
C ASP A 243 -22.71 15.52 -36.70
N GLU A 244 -23.09 16.70 -36.23
CA GLU A 244 -22.39 17.40 -35.14
C GLU A 244 -22.69 16.76 -33.76
N CYS A 245 -23.87 16.16 -33.62
CA CYS A 245 -24.29 15.50 -32.38
C CYS A 245 -23.77 14.07 -32.22
N LYS A 246 -23.20 13.50 -33.28
CA LYS A 246 -22.73 12.12 -33.33
C LYS A 246 -21.62 11.81 -32.28
N TYR A 247 -20.88 12.83 -31.91
CA TYR A 247 -19.77 12.73 -30.95
C TYR A 247 -20.04 13.43 -29.61
N ALA A 248 -21.26 13.96 -29.43
CA ALA A 248 -21.62 14.57 -28.16
C ALA A 248 -21.63 13.51 -27.05
N ARG A 249 -20.75 13.69 -26.10
CA ARG A 249 -20.59 12.81 -24.93
C ARG A 249 -20.63 13.69 -23.68
N TYR A 250 -21.14 13.16 -22.60
CA TYR A 250 -20.94 13.79 -21.30
C TYR A 250 -19.57 13.35 -20.76
N GLN A 251 -18.87 14.21 -20.12
CA GLN A 251 -17.64 13.86 -19.45
C GLN A 251 -17.69 14.22 -18.00
N ARG A 252 -17.08 13.38 -17.22
CA ARG A 252 -16.87 13.58 -15.81
C ARG A 252 -15.41 13.93 -15.52
N ALA A 253 -15.17 14.62 -14.45
CA ALA A 253 -13.82 14.82 -13.97
C ALA A 253 -13.29 13.50 -13.39
N GLU A 254 -12.20 12.99 -13.94
CA GLU A 254 -11.49 11.83 -13.43
C GLU A 254 -10.29 12.26 -12.59
N PHE A 255 -10.06 11.57 -11.49
CA PHE A 255 -8.88 11.76 -10.64
C PHE A 255 -7.91 10.62 -10.92
N ASN A 256 -6.93 10.85 -11.80
CA ASN A 256 -5.93 9.87 -12.21
C ASN A 256 -4.69 10.57 -12.80
N PRO A 257 -3.48 10.02 -12.64
CA PRO A 257 -3.06 8.97 -11.69
C PRO A 257 -2.90 9.46 -10.25
N GLU A 258 -2.89 8.52 -9.30
CA GLU A 258 -2.40 8.73 -7.94
C GLU A 258 -1.00 8.14 -7.86
N THR A 259 0.01 8.97 -7.56
CA THR A 259 1.37 8.53 -7.30
C THR A 259 1.71 8.83 -5.84
N SER A 260 2.40 7.90 -5.20
CA SER A 260 2.90 8.11 -3.84
C SER A 260 4.30 7.53 -3.72
N VAL A 261 5.22 8.33 -3.19
CA VAL A 261 6.52 7.86 -2.71
C VAL A 261 6.50 7.95 -1.20
N VAL A 262 6.91 6.90 -0.54
CA VAL A 262 6.91 6.82 0.92
C VAL A 262 8.27 6.36 1.40
N ASP A 263 8.98 7.25 2.09
CA ASP A 263 10.27 6.98 2.70
C ASP A 263 10.12 6.84 4.21
N THR A 264 10.73 5.81 4.78
CA THR A 264 10.71 5.59 6.22
C THR A 264 12.08 5.15 6.72
N THR A 265 12.58 5.85 7.71
CA THR A 265 13.78 5.47 8.47
C THR A 265 13.39 5.15 9.90
N THR A 266 13.85 4.03 10.44
CA THR A 266 13.60 3.65 11.83
C THR A 266 14.87 3.26 12.56
N PHE A 267 14.92 3.59 13.87
CA PHE A 267 15.92 3.10 14.81
C PHE A 267 15.23 2.64 16.07
N GLU A 268 15.61 1.48 16.57
CA GLU A 268 15.07 0.95 17.81
C GLU A 268 16.17 0.26 18.60
N ILE A 269 16.16 0.44 19.92
CA ILE A 269 17.05 -0.24 20.84
C ILE A 269 16.21 -0.78 22.02
N ASN A 270 16.44 -2.04 22.35
CA ASN A 270 15.77 -2.75 23.42
C ASN A 270 16.78 -3.41 24.36
N LEU A 271 16.54 -3.31 25.65
CA LEU A 271 17.18 -4.11 26.69
C LEU A 271 16.11 -4.94 27.39
N ILE A 272 16.29 -6.24 27.43
CA ILE A 272 15.37 -7.21 27.99
C ILE A 272 16.11 -8.00 29.08
N SER A 273 15.58 -8.05 30.31
CA SER A 273 16.23 -8.80 31.39
C SER A 273 16.39 -10.27 31.02
N ASN A 274 17.60 -10.83 31.23
CA ASN A 274 17.84 -12.27 31.08
C ASN A 274 17.36 -13.03 32.30
N GLU A 275 17.49 -12.43 33.49
CA GLU A 275 17.03 -12.96 34.74
C GLU A 275 16.18 -11.94 35.49
N PRO A 276 15.12 -12.40 36.20
CA PRO A 276 14.31 -11.50 37.00
C PRO A 276 15.14 -10.89 38.15
N ILE A 277 15.13 -9.57 38.27
CA ILE A 277 15.73 -8.82 39.37
C ILE A 277 14.80 -8.83 40.60
N LEU A 278 15.14 -8.12 41.69
CA LEU A 278 14.37 -8.05 42.94
C LEU A 278 14.06 -9.43 43.53
N ASN A 279 15.10 -10.21 43.82
CA ASN A 279 15.01 -11.59 44.32
C ASN A 279 14.28 -12.55 43.37
N GLY A 280 14.48 -12.43 42.08
CA GLY A 280 13.89 -13.30 41.07
C GLY A 280 12.40 -13.02 40.77
N LYS A 281 11.94 -11.79 41.00
CA LYS A 281 10.50 -11.47 40.90
C LYS A 281 10.16 -10.48 39.78
N LEU A 282 11.10 -9.69 39.27
CA LEU A 282 10.81 -8.64 38.30
C LEU A 282 11.59 -8.88 37.00
N ASP A 283 10.85 -9.27 35.95
CA ASP A 283 11.30 -9.20 34.57
C ASP A 283 11.04 -7.78 34.04
N TRP A 284 11.96 -7.26 33.23
CA TRP A 284 11.82 -5.91 32.70
C TRP A 284 12.29 -5.82 31.25
N THR A 285 11.67 -4.90 30.53
CA THR A 285 12.08 -4.45 29.19
C THR A 285 12.09 -2.94 29.18
N ILE A 286 13.14 -2.35 28.64
CA ILE A 286 13.21 -0.91 28.36
C ILE A 286 13.67 -0.71 26.93
N GLY A 287 13.24 0.38 26.30
CA GLY A 287 13.62 0.66 24.94
C GLY A 287 13.43 2.11 24.54
N ALA A 288 14.03 2.43 23.40
CA ALA A 288 13.89 3.69 22.72
C ALA A 288 13.63 3.43 21.22
N PHE A 289 12.82 4.29 20.62
CA PHE A 289 12.43 4.19 19.22
C PHE A 289 12.48 5.59 18.58
N TYR A 290 12.97 5.63 17.34
CA TYR A 290 12.92 6.79 16.46
C TYR A 290 12.39 6.39 15.10
N MET A 291 11.59 7.26 14.49
CA MET A 291 11.10 7.11 13.12
C MET A 291 11.04 8.48 12.45
N GLU A 292 11.50 8.53 11.23
CA GLU A 292 11.21 9.57 10.26
C GLU A 292 10.42 8.94 9.11
N HIS A 293 9.31 9.56 8.74
CA HIS A 293 8.38 9.04 7.75
C HIS A 293 7.91 10.19 6.86
N GLU A 294 8.29 10.13 5.60
CA GLU A 294 7.98 11.13 4.59
C GLU A 294 7.04 10.52 3.55
N ILE A 295 6.03 11.27 3.15
CA ILE A 295 5.11 10.86 2.10
C ILE A 295 5.07 11.96 1.06
N GLU A 296 5.38 11.63 -0.17
CA GLU A 296 5.08 12.46 -1.33
C GLU A 296 3.88 11.84 -2.04
N ASN A 297 2.74 12.50 -1.98
CA ASN A 297 1.52 12.02 -2.63
C ASN A 297 1.02 13.07 -3.61
N THR A 298 0.97 12.68 -4.89
CA THR A 298 0.44 13.51 -5.97
C THR A 298 -0.81 12.87 -6.53
N ILE A 299 -1.93 13.57 -6.43
CA ILE A 299 -3.19 13.21 -7.10
C ILE A 299 -3.42 14.19 -8.23
N ARG A 300 -3.53 13.68 -9.44
CA ARG A 300 -3.88 14.48 -10.61
C ARG A 300 -5.31 14.18 -11.00
N GLY A 301 -6.09 15.23 -11.18
CA GLY A 301 -7.38 15.17 -11.82
C GLY A 301 -7.28 15.86 -13.18
N TYR A 302 -7.72 15.20 -14.23
CA TYR A 302 -7.91 15.85 -15.50
C TYR A 302 -9.30 15.63 -16.04
N ARG A 303 -9.69 16.61 -16.78
CA ARG A 303 -10.85 16.55 -17.61
C ARG A 303 -10.35 16.30 -19.04
N ASP A 304 -10.84 15.28 -19.70
CA ASP A 304 -10.48 15.03 -21.08
C ASP A 304 -10.95 16.19 -21.96
N ASN A 305 -9.97 16.80 -22.65
CA ASN A 305 -10.16 18.03 -23.41
C ASN A 305 -10.98 17.88 -24.69
N ASP A 306 -11.16 16.66 -25.17
CA ASP A 306 -11.90 16.43 -26.43
C ASP A 306 -13.34 16.93 -26.37
N LEU A 307 -13.94 16.95 -25.21
CA LEU A 307 -15.32 17.38 -25.06
C LEU A 307 -15.48 18.89 -24.89
N THR A 308 -14.53 19.56 -24.22
CA THR A 308 -14.58 21.02 -24.13
C THR A 308 -14.38 21.67 -25.48
N GLY A 309 -13.58 21.08 -26.35
CA GLY A 309 -13.50 21.48 -27.75
C GLY A 309 -14.82 21.25 -28.50
N GLN A 310 -15.46 20.11 -28.28
CA GLN A 310 -16.74 19.76 -28.90
C GLN A 310 -17.93 20.51 -28.28
N LEU A 311 -18.00 20.72 -26.95
CA LEU A 311 -19.02 21.57 -26.34
C LEU A 311 -18.86 23.05 -26.70
N ARG A 312 -17.66 23.57 -26.83
CA ARG A 312 -17.41 24.89 -27.42
C ARG A 312 -17.88 24.95 -28.87
N TYR A 313 -17.67 23.88 -29.64
CA TYR A 313 -18.12 23.79 -31.01
C TYR A 313 -19.67 23.67 -31.07
N LEU A 314 -20.27 22.84 -30.21
CA LEU A 314 -21.72 22.63 -30.16
C LEU A 314 -22.49 23.82 -29.59
N CYS A 315 -21.93 24.52 -28.60
CA CYS A 315 -22.55 25.71 -28.02
C CYS A 315 -22.21 26.99 -28.78
N GLY A 316 -21.14 26.99 -29.59
CA GLY A 316 -20.60 28.19 -30.25
C GLY A 316 -20.20 29.30 -29.27
N GLU A 317 -19.36 30.22 -29.66
CA GLU A 317 -18.99 31.34 -28.80
C GLU A 317 -20.20 32.20 -28.37
N SER A 318 -21.25 32.27 -29.20
CA SER A 318 -22.48 32.99 -28.91
C SER A 318 -23.42 32.26 -27.93
N PHE A 319 -23.31 30.93 -27.81
CA PHE A 319 -24.13 30.11 -26.93
C PHE A 319 -23.42 29.79 -25.59
N ALA A 320 -22.13 30.01 -25.47
CA ALA A 320 -21.39 29.87 -24.20
C ALA A 320 -22.01 30.69 -23.06
N ASN A 321 -22.75 31.75 -23.39
CA ASN A 321 -23.48 32.60 -22.45
C ASN A 321 -24.98 32.21 -22.31
N SER A 322 -25.47 31.13 -22.92
CA SER A 322 -26.85 30.75 -22.79
C SER A 322 -27.07 29.90 -21.53
N ALA A 323 -28.19 30.15 -20.83
CA ALA A 323 -28.58 29.42 -19.63
C ALA A 323 -28.63 27.90 -19.81
N TYR A 324 -28.77 27.44 -21.05
CA TYR A 324 -28.88 26.03 -21.39
C TYR A 324 -27.56 25.28 -21.40
N CYS A 325 -26.48 25.92 -21.85
CA CYS A 325 -25.13 25.33 -21.72
C CYS A 325 -24.62 25.31 -20.28
N TYR A 326 -25.17 26.18 -19.43
CA TYR A 326 -24.85 26.25 -18.00
C TYR A 326 -25.52 25.16 -17.16
N THR A 327 -26.69 24.65 -17.59
CA THR A 327 -27.48 23.72 -16.77
C THR A 327 -26.98 22.28 -16.83
N HIS A 328 -26.13 21.94 -17.80
CA HIS A 328 -25.59 20.58 -17.93
C HIS A 328 -24.26 20.36 -17.21
N ASP A 329 -23.58 21.41 -16.78
CA ASP A 329 -22.38 21.29 -15.96
C ASP A 329 -22.69 21.74 -14.50
N TYR A 330 -23.21 20.84 -13.69
CA TYR A 330 -23.46 21.01 -12.25
C TYR A 330 -24.43 22.10 -11.78
N GLY A 331 -25.21 22.68 -12.65
CA GLY A 331 -26.27 23.65 -12.28
C GLY A 331 -25.75 24.97 -11.73
N ILE A 332 -24.49 25.33 -11.97
CA ILE A 332 -23.89 26.58 -11.49
C ILE A 332 -23.70 27.55 -12.67
N PRO A 333 -24.50 28.62 -12.78
CA PRO A 333 -24.35 29.63 -13.84
C PRO A 333 -22.96 30.30 -13.77
N GLY A 334 -22.32 30.48 -14.92
CA GLY A 334 -21.09 31.28 -15.03
C GLY A 334 -19.77 30.51 -14.88
N ARG A 335 -19.83 29.19 -14.76
CA ARG A 335 -18.60 28.40 -14.53
C ARG A 335 -17.90 27.89 -15.80
N PHE A 336 -18.57 28.00 -16.95
CA PHE A 336 -18.01 27.54 -18.24
C PHE A 336 -16.81 28.37 -18.70
N ASP A 337 -16.79 29.66 -18.38
CA ASP A 337 -15.68 30.55 -18.74
C ASP A 337 -14.48 30.50 -17.78
N VAL A 338 -14.68 29.96 -16.57
CA VAL A 338 -13.64 29.91 -15.55
C VAL A 338 -12.75 28.68 -15.71
N PHE A 339 -13.29 27.62 -16.31
CA PHE A 339 -12.55 26.40 -16.61
C PHE A 339 -12.28 26.33 -18.10
N GLY A 340 -11.29 27.10 -18.55
CA GLY A 340 -10.70 26.89 -19.87
C GLY A 340 -10.42 25.40 -20.13
N ALA A 341 -10.32 25.02 -21.37
CA ALA A 341 -10.23 23.62 -21.83
C ALA A 341 -9.21 22.72 -21.10
N ASP A 342 -8.38 23.27 -20.25
CA ASP A 342 -7.21 22.64 -19.65
C ASP A 342 -7.16 22.92 -18.15
N TRP A 343 -8.04 22.33 -17.30
CA TRP A 343 -7.67 22.33 -15.92
C TRP A 343 -7.18 20.95 -15.47
N ASP A 344 -5.91 20.95 -15.14
CA ASP A 344 -5.31 19.94 -14.32
C ASP A 344 -5.49 20.35 -12.86
N PHE A 345 -6.15 19.55 -12.09
CA PHE A 345 -6.14 19.66 -10.67
C PHE A 345 -4.98 18.79 -10.17
N VAL A 346 -3.97 19.41 -9.60
CA VAL A 346 -2.88 18.70 -8.95
C VAL A 346 -2.96 18.99 -7.46
N THR A 347 -3.05 17.98 -6.66
CA THR A 347 -2.88 18.08 -5.21
C THR A 347 -1.61 17.36 -4.84
N ASP A 348 -0.63 18.13 -4.38
CA ASP A 348 0.59 17.60 -3.79
C ASP A 348 0.45 17.67 -2.27
N ALA A 349 0.66 16.56 -1.61
CA ALA A 349 0.73 16.49 -0.16
C ALA A 349 2.10 15.90 0.22
N LEU A 350 2.83 16.62 1.05
CA LEU A 350 4.18 16.27 1.50
C LEU A 350 4.23 16.18 3.04
N PRO A 351 3.41 15.36 3.69
CA PRO A 351 3.49 15.21 5.13
C PRO A 351 4.77 14.47 5.52
N THR A 352 5.53 15.10 6.40
CA THR A 352 6.66 14.48 7.10
C THR A 352 6.26 14.28 8.55
N ARG A 353 6.60 13.13 9.11
CA ARG A 353 6.38 12.82 10.52
C ARG A 353 7.66 12.31 11.14
N GLU A 354 8.12 13.01 12.17
CA GLU A 354 9.15 12.52 13.08
C GLU A 354 8.50 12.01 14.37
N SER A 355 8.97 10.89 14.86
CA SER A 355 8.50 10.30 16.12
C SER A 355 9.64 9.75 16.93
N TYR A 356 9.74 10.11 18.19
CA TYR A 356 10.65 9.44 19.13
C TYR A 356 9.90 9.03 20.39
N SER A 357 10.34 7.93 20.97
CA SER A 357 9.71 7.40 22.16
C SER A 357 10.70 6.66 23.06
N PHE A 358 10.39 6.72 24.35
CA PHE A 358 11.03 5.91 25.38
C PHE A 358 9.97 5.10 26.11
N TYR A 359 10.25 3.84 26.37
CA TYR A 359 9.28 2.94 26.99
C TYR A 359 9.93 1.94 27.92
N GLY A 360 9.12 1.43 28.82
CA GLY A 360 9.50 0.37 29.72
C GLY A 360 8.28 -0.39 30.21
N GLN A 361 8.49 -1.69 30.45
CA GLN A 361 7.48 -2.59 31.00
C GLN A 361 8.14 -3.49 32.03
N GLY A 362 7.45 -3.73 33.13
CA GLY A 362 7.86 -4.67 34.14
C GLY A 362 6.78 -5.69 34.42
N THR A 363 7.18 -6.95 34.60
CA THR A 363 6.31 -8.05 35.06
C THR A 363 6.78 -8.51 36.45
N TYR A 364 6.01 -8.18 37.47
CA TYR A 364 6.34 -8.53 38.85
C TYR A 364 5.55 -9.78 39.30
N SER A 365 6.26 -10.85 39.62
CA SER A 365 5.71 -12.09 40.16
C SER A 365 5.46 -11.95 41.66
N VAL A 366 4.20 -11.71 42.04
CA VAL A 366 3.77 -11.59 43.43
C VAL A 366 3.76 -12.99 44.10
N SER A 367 3.30 -13.99 43.35
CA SER A 367 3.34 -15.43 43.69
C SER A 367 3.49 -16.23 42.40
N ASP A 368 3.58 -17.56 42.52
CA ASP A 368 3.70 -18.46 41.36
C ASP A 368 2.48 -18.34 40.40
N ASP A 369 1.30 -18.02 40.94
CA ASP A 369 0.04 -17.93 40.19
C ASP A 369 -0.40 -16.49 39.91
N PHE A 370 0.28 -15.47 40.47
CA PHE A 370 -0.15 -14.08 40.34
C PHE A 370 0.98 -13.15 39.91
N ARG A 371 0.82 -12.53 38.76
CA ARG A 371 1.76 -11.57 38.17
C ARG A 371 1.08 -10.23 37.89
N LEU A 372 1.80 -9.14 38.18
CA LEU A 372 1.42 -7.78 37.84
C LEU A 372 2.28 -7.29 36.69
N VAL A 373 1.65 -6.80 35.63
CA VAL A 373 2.33 -6.18 34.49
C VAL A 373 2.01 -4.70 34.51
N ALA A 374 3.04 -3.86 34.45
CA ALA A 374 2.91 -2.41 34.30
C ALA A 374 3.90 -1.92 33.27
N GLY A 375 3.44 -1.04 32.40
CA GLY A 375 4.27 -0.43 31.37
C GLY A 375 3.91 1.02 31.13
N MET A 376 4.87 1.78 30.67
CA MET A 376 4.72 3.19 30.28
C MET A 376 5.50 3.46 29.03
N ARG A 377 4.95 4.33 28.16
CA ARG A 377 5.62 4.88 26.98
C ARG A 377 5.39 6.39 26.96
N TYR A 378 6.46 7.13 26.74
CA TYR A 378 6.42 8.53 26.35
C TYR A 378 6.72 8.61 24.86
N SER A 379 5.92 9.34 24.12
CA SER A 379 6.13 9.55 22.68
C SER A 379 5.93 11.02 22.37
N GLU A 380 6.73 11.55 21.46
CA GLU A 380 6.57 12.87 20.87
C GLU A 380 6.58 12.73 19.36
N ASP A 381 5.56 13.29 18.72
CA ASP A 381 5.36 13.25 17.26
C ASP A 381 5.33 14.69 16.74
N THR A 382 6.08 14.96 15.69
CA THR A 382 6.10 16.22 14.95
C THR A 382 5.62 15.95 13.51
N PHE A 383 4.76 16.84 12.99
CA PHE A 383 4.16 16.76 11.67
C PHE A 383 4.49 17.98 10.83
#